data_ad96541c470a80cd8d5e2c87673af751
#
_entry.id   ad96541c470a80cd8d5e2c87673af751
#
_cell.length_a   1.000
_cell.length_b   1.000
_cell.length_c   1.000
_cell.angle_alpha   90.00
_cell.angle_beta   90.00
_cell.angle_gamma   90.00
#
_symmetry.space_group_name_H-M   'P 1'
#
loop_
_entity.id
_entity.type
_entity.pdbx_description
1 polymer ?
#
loop_
_entity_poly.entity_id
_entity_poly.type
_entity_poly.pdbx_seq_one_letter_code
_entity_poly.pdbx_strand_id
1 'polypeptide(L)'
;VIGTARRPWTKEFFEQTVIESLGDLPDTPRQAHEFASHFYYQSHDVNDTEHYVALRKLQDDLCEKYDTQHNKVFFLSMAPEFFGTIAKHLKSEQSVDGQGFERLIIEKPFGTSLATAEKLNDELAAAFNEDQIYRIDHYLGKEMVQNIFAVRFANIIFEHVWNRDY
;
A
#
# COMPACT_ATOMS: atom_id res chain seq x y z
N VAL A 1 1.82 -9.86 7.10
CA VAL A 1 1.97 -8.39 6.97
C VAL A 1 3.30 -7.96 7.57
N ILE A 2 4.05 -7.08 6.89
CA ILE A 2 5.28 -6.48 7.43
C ILE A 2 4.99 -4.99 7.63
N GLY A 3 4.98 -4.54 8.88
CA GLY A 3 4.93 -3.13 9.24
C GLY A 3 6.33 -2.54 9.27
N THR A 4 6.51 -1.36 8.68
CA THR A 4 7.79 -0.66 8.66
C THR A 4 7.64 0.77 9.16
N ALA A 5 8.49 1.19 10.08
CA ALA A 5 8.59 2.59 10.51
C ALA A 5 9.94 2.83 11.21
N ARG A 6 10.29 4.09 11.46
CA ARG A 6 11.56 4.47 12.09
C ARG A 6 11.67 4.09 13.57
N ARG A 7 10.56 3.79 14.24
CA ARG A 7 10.56 3.44 15.66
C ARG A 7 11.21 2.07 15.85
N PRO A 8 12.07 1.88 16.86
CA PRO A 8 12.74 0.60 17.13
C PRO A 8 11.84 -0.35 17.93
N TRP A 9 10.68 -0.68 17.38
CA TRP A 9 9.77 -1.63 18.00
C TRP A 9 10.26 -3.06 17.82
N THR A 10 10.00 -3.91 18.81
CA THR A 10 10.18 -5.36 18.68
C THR A 10 8.97 -5.99 18.02
N LYS A 11 9.13 -7.22 17.55
CA LYS A 11 8.02 -8.01 17.00
C LYS A 11 6.90 -8.19 18.02
N GLU A 12 7.24 -8.52 19.25
CA GLU A 12 6.30 -8.76 20.36
C GLU A 12 5.50 -7.49 20.68
N PHE A 13 6.16 -6.33 20.71
CA PHE A 13 5.48 -5.06 20.92
C PHE A 13 4.49 -4.75 19.78
N PHE A 14 4.88 -5.03 18.53
CA PHE A 14 4.00 -4.82 17.39
C PHE A 14 2.81 -5.79 17.39
N GLU A 15 3.03 -7.08 17.68
CA GLU A 15 1.96 -8.05 17.83
C GLU A 15 0.96 -7.63 18.93
N GLN A 16 1.46 -7.18 20.08
CA GLN A 16 0.61 -6.69 21.16
C GLN A 16 -0.20 -5.45 20.73
N THR A 17 0.44 -4.51 20.01
CA THR A 17 -0.25 -3.33 19.46
C THR A 17 -1.36 -3.73 18.48
N VAL A 18 -1.13 -4.75 17.65
CA VAL A 18 -2.18 -5.30 16.76
C VAL A 18 -3.33 -5.88 17.57
N ILE A 19 -3.05 -6.69 18.60
CA ILE A 19 -4.08 -7.29 19.45
C ILE A 19 -4.93 -6.19 20.12
N GLU A 20 -4.29 -5.17 20.68
CA GLU A 20 -5.00 -4.05 21.34
C GLU A 20 -5.87 -3.26 20.35
N SER A 21 -5.43 -3.11 19.10
CA SER A 21 -6.20 -2.41 18.07
C SER A 21 -7.41 -3.18 17.54
N LEU A 22 -7.47 -4.50 17.76
CA LEU A 22 -8.63 -5.32 17.38
C LEU A 22 -9.86 -5.04 18.27
N GLY A 23 -9.66 -4.56 19.51
CA GLY A 23 -10.75 -4.32 20.46
C GLY A 23 -11.58 -5.59 20.68
N ASP A 24 -12.90 -5.46 20.49
CA ASP A 24 -13.87 -6.55 20.67
C ASP A 24 -14.12 -7.37 19.38
N LEU A 25 -13.35 -7.13 18.29
CA LEU A 25 -13.56 -7.83 17.02
C LEU A 25 -13.34 -9.34 17.08
N PRO A 26 -12.30 -9.88 17.76
CA PRO A 26 -12.14 -11.32 17.88
C PRO A 26 -13.05 -11.90 18.95
N ASP A 27 -13.73 -12.99 18.64
CA ASP A 27 -14.60 -13.71 19.58
C ASP A 27 -13.81 -14.31 20.76
N THR A 28 -12.52 -14.56 20.57
CA THR A 28 -11.65 -15.15 21.60
C THR A 28 -10.24 -14.56 21.57
N PRO A 29 -9.54 -14.51 22.74
CA PRO A 29 -8.13 -14.11 22.79
C PRO A 29 -7.23 -14.97 21.89
N ARG A 30 -7.56 -16.23 21.67
CA ARG A 30 -6.82 -17.14 20.79
C ARG A 30 -6.85 -16.65 19.34
N GLN A 31 -8.02 -16.23 18.85
CA GLN A 31 -8.16 -15.68 17.50
C GLN A 31 -7.37 -14.39 17.32
N ALA A 32 -7.36 -13.51 18.35
CA ALA A 32 -6.57 -12.29 18.33
C ALA A 32 -5.07 -12.59 18.20
N HIS A 33 -4.54 -13.52 19.00
CA HIS A 33 -3.15 -13.93 18.94
C HIS A 33 -2.79 -14.62 17.62
N GLU A 34 -3.65 -15.51 17.10
CA GLU A 34 -3.46 -16.17 15.82
C GLU A 34 -3.37 -15.13 14.68
N PHE A 35 -4.28 -14.16 14.64
CA PHE A 35 -4.25 -13.08 13.68
C PHE A 35 -2.98 -12.24 13.80
N ALA A 36 -2.62 -11.79 14.99
CA ALA A 36 -1.45 -10.95 15.25
C ALA A 36 -0.13 -11.66 14.93
N SER A 37 -0.08 -12.99 15.03
CA SER A 37 1.12 -13.78 14.70
C SER A 37 1.56 -13.67 13.24
N HIS A 38 0.66 -13.21 12.35
CA HIS A 38 0.95 -12.94 10.95
C HIS A 38 1.50 -11.52 10.69
N PHE A 39 1.69 -10.73 11.76
CA PHE A 39 2.23 -9.38 11.68
C PHE A 39 3.69 -9.37 12.14
N TYR A 40 4.54 -8.84 11.28
CA TYR A 40 5.97 -8.69 11.50
C TYR A 40 6.32 -7.23 11.49
N TYR A 41 7.36 -6.86 12.18
CA TYR A 41 7.81 -5.48 12.21
C TYR A 41 9.31 -5.39 11.92
N GLN A 42 9.66 -4.37 11.15
CA GLN A 42 11.04 -4.00 10.92
C GLN A 42 11.22 -2.50 11.12
N SER A 43 12.13 -2.10 11.99
CA SER A 43 12.57 -0.71 12.05
C SER A 43 13.22 -0.33 10.73
N HIS A 44 12.74 0.76 10.09
CA HIS A 44 13.10 1.09 8.72
C HIS A 44 13.20 2.60 8.52
N ASP A 45 14.38 3.07 8.13
CA ASP A 45 14.57 4.40 7.56
C ASP A 45 14.55 4.29 6.05
N VAL A 46 13.68 5.07 5.40
CA VAL A 46 13.48 5.04 3.94
C VAL A 46 14.68 5.52 3.14
N ASN A 47 15.66 6.18 3.78
CA ASN A 47 16.89 6.63 3.16
C ASN A 47 18.08 5.67 3.38
N ASP A 48 17.88 4.61 4.17
CA ASP A 48 18.95 3.67 4.49
C ASP A 48 18.81 2.39 3.64
N THR A 49 19.75 2.20 2.74
CA THR A 49 19.78 1.05 1.82
C THR A 49 19.87 -0.30 2.55
N GLU A 50 20.61 -0.38 3.67
CA GLU A 50 20.76 -1.62 4.42
C GLU A 50 19.41 -2.09 5.01
N HIS A 51 18.53 -1.15 5.33
CA HIS A 51 17.19 -1.47 5.79
C HIS A 51 16.34 -2.15 4.70
N TYR A 52 16.54 -1.81 3.43
CA TYR A 52 15.87 -2.50 2.32
C TYR A 52 16.44 -3.89 2.08
N VAL A 53 17.74 -4.07 2.24
CA VAL A 53 18.37 -5.41 2.19
C VAL A 53 17.79 -6.31 3.29
N ALA A 54 17.68 -5.78 4.51
CA ALA A 54 17.06 -6.51 5.62
C ALA A 54 15.56 -6.79 5.37
N LEU A 55 14.83 -5.82 4.79
CA LEU A 55 13.43 -5.99 4.40
C LEU A 55 13.28 -7.09 3.34
N ARG A 56 14.14 -7.10 2.34
CA ARG A 56 14.16 -8.13 1.30
C ARG A 56 14.34 -9.52 1.92
N LYS A 57 15.32 -9.67 2.79
CA LYS A 57 15.55 -10.95 3.48
C LYS A 57 14.32 -11.40 4.26
N LEU A 58 13.69 -10.49 5.02
CA LEU A 58 12.46 -10.80 5.76
C LEU A 58 11.31 -11.20 4.81
N GLN A 59 11.20 -10.55 3.64
CA GLN A 59 10.21 -10.91 2.63
C GLN A 59 10.43 -12.34 2.10
N ASP A 60 11.68 -12.70 1.80
CA ASP A 60 12.03 -14.04 1.30
C ASP A 60 11.76 -15.11 2.36
N ASP A 61 12.17 -14.90 3.62
CA ASP A 61 11.91 -15.80 4.74
C ASP A 61 10.40 -16.03 4.93
N LEU A 62 9.59 -14.97 4.81
CA LEU A 62 8.13 -15.06 4.95
C LEU A 62 7.47 -15.66 3.72
N CYS A 63 8.02 -15.43 2.53
CA CYS A 63 7.55 -16.06 1.31
C CYS A 63 7.68 -17.59 1.40
N GLU A 64 8.82 -18.07 1.86
CA GLU A 64 9.04 -19.51 2.09
C GLU A 64 8.11 -20.05 3.19
N LYS A 65 8.00 -19.35 4.31
CA LYS A 65 7.19 -19.75 5.47
C LYS A 65 5.70 -19.91 5.13
N TYR A 66 5.16 -19.00 4.31
CA TYR A 66 3.71 -18.93 4.04
C TYR A 66 3.34 -19.30 2.61
N ASP A 67 4.30 -19.74 1.80
CA ASP A 67 4.12 -20.09 0.38
C ASP A 67 3.35 -18.99 -0.40
N THR A 68 3.81 -17.74 -0.27
CA THR A 68 3.14 -16.61 -0.93
C THR A 68 3.45 -16.50 -2.42
N GLN A 69 4.26 -17.39 -2.97
CA GLN A 69 4.67 -17.42 -4.39
C GLN A 69 5.24 -16.08 -4.87
N HIS A 70 6.00 -15.39 -4.02
CA HIS A 70 6.56 -14.05 -4.25
C HIS A 70 5.54 -12.94 -4.54
N ASN A 71 4.27 -13.17 -4.25
CA ASN A 71 3.23 -12.16 -4.40
C ASN A 71 3.38 -11.07 -3.32
N LYS A 72 3.52 -9.81 -3.74
CA LYS A 72 3.83 -8.68 -2.87
C LYS A 72 2.89 -7.49 -3.13
N VAL A 73 2.44 -6.87 -2.06
CA VAL A 73 1.72 -5.59 -2.10
C VAL A 73 2.45 -4.61 -1.20
N PHE A 74 2.89 -3.49 -1.76
CA PHE A 74 3.54 -2.40 -1.06
C PHE A 74 2.52 -1.27 -0.83
N PHE A 75 2.17 -1.01 0.41
CA PHE A 75 1.24 0.06 0.78
C PHE A 75 2.02 1.22 1.43
N LEU A 76 2.10 2.36 0.75
CA LEU A 76 2.83 3.52 1.20
C LEU A 76 1.91 4.50 1.93
N SER A 77 1.73 4.30 3.24
CA SER A 77 0.99 5.18 4.13
C SER A 77 1.93 6.20 4.79
N MET A 78 2.54 7.08 3.98
CA MET A 78 3.51 8.06 4.46
C MET A 78 3.50 9.33 3.59
N ALA A 79 4.36 10.30 3.92
CA ALA A 79 4.45 11.54 3.17
C ALA A 79 4.87 11.29 1.71
N PRO A 80 4.19 11.91 0.72
CA PRO A 80 4.38 11.65 -0.70
C PRO A 80 5.80 11.91 -1.21
N GLU A 81 6.54 12.78 -0.53
CA GLU A 81 7.95 13.10 -0.85
C GLU A 81 8.89 11.89 -0.79
N PHE A 82 8.49 10.83 -0.08
CA PHE A 82 9.27 9.60 0.04
C PHE A 82 8.91 8.54 -1.00
N PHE A 83 7.81 8.69 -1.74
CA PHE A 83 7.34 7.64 -2.65
C PHE A 83 8.37 7.27 -3.71
N GLY A 84 8.98 8.26 -4.36
CA GLY A 84 10.02 8.02 -5.37
C GLY A 84 11.26 7.35 -4.78
N THR A 85 11.73 7.82 -3.62
CA THR A 85 12.88 7.22 -2.92
C THR A 85 12.62 5.76 -2.59
N ILE A 86 11.44 5.46 -2.04
CA ILE A 86 11.06 4.09 -1.68
C ILE A 86 10.97 3.21 -2.94
N ALA A 87 10.28 3.65 -3.98
CA ALA A 87 10.15 2.90 -5.23
C ALA A 87 11.53 2.56 -5.82
N LYS A 88 12.44 3.53 -5.84
CA LYS A 88 13.83 3.34 -6.28
C LYS A 88 14.55 2.26 -5.47
N HIS A 89 14.50 2.33 -4.14
CA HIS A 89 15.18 1.36 -3.28
C HIS A 89 14.53 -0.03 -3.35
N LEU A 90 13.21 -0.13 -3.41
CA LEU A 90 12.52 -1.41 -3.61
C LEU A 90 13.00 -2.11 -4.89
N LYS A 91 13.27 -1.34 -5.95
CA LYS A 91 13.80 -1.86 -7.22
C LYS A 91 15.28 -2.21 -7.12
N SER A 92 16.12 -1.29 -6.61
CA SER A 92 17.57 -1.51 -6.55
C SER A 92 17.96 -2.67 -5.65
N GLU A 93 17.26 -2.83 -4.52
CA GLU A 93 17.51 -3.91 -3.56
C GLU A 93 16.67 -5.16 -3.83
N GLN A 94 16.09 -5.25 -5.03
CA GLN A 94 15.37 -6.44 -5.53
C GLN A 94 14.17 -6.88 -4.67
N SER A 95 13.58 -5.99 -3.89
CA SER A 95 12.27 -6.27 -3.28
C SER A 95 11.17 -6.36 -4.33
N VAL A 96 11.38 -5.71 -5.47
CA VAL A 96 10.61 -5.84 -6.72
C VAL A 96 11.47 -6.61 -7.71
N ASP A 97 11.19 -7.88 -7.90
CA ASP A 97 12.03 -8.84 -8.64
C ASP A 97 11.31 -9.54 -9.81
N GLY A 98 9.99 -9.33 -9.95
CA GLY A 98 9.18 -9.87 -11.02
C GLY A 98 8.87 -11.37 -10.90
N GLN A 99 9.14 -12.02 -9.76
CA GLN A 99 8.87 -13.44 -9.59
C GLN A 99 7.40 -13.78 -9.34
N GLY A 100 6.67 -12.85 -8.68
CA GLY A 100 5.24 -12.93 -8.43
C GLY A 100 4.51 -11.69 -8.92
N PHE A 101 3.24 -11.50 -8.55
CA PHE A 101 2.65 -10.20 -8.76
C PHE A 101 3.19 -9.20 -7.73
N GLU A 102 3.44 -8.00 -8.18
CA GLU A 102 3.91 -6.89 -7.36
C GLU A 102 2.99 -5.71 -7.58
N ARG A 103 2.48 -5.14 -6.51
CA ARG A 103 1.54 -4.01 -6.57
C ARG A 103 1.96 -2.94 -5.60
N LEU A 104 1.92 -1.70 -6.07
CA LEU A 104 2.20 -0.52 -5.28
C LEU A 104 0.90 0.25 -5.04
N ILE A 105 0.58 0.49 -3.78
CA ILE A 105 -0.57 1.30 -3.37
C ILE A 105 -0.05 2.59 -2.76
N ILE A 106 -0.50 3.72 -3.29
CA ILE A 106 -0.15 5.06 -2.79
C ILE A 106 -1.40 5.87 -2.50
N GLU A 107 -1.30 6.78 -1.55
CA GLU A 107 -2.36 7.69 -1.15
C GLU A 107 -2.10 9.13 -1.63
N LYS A 108 -3.16 9.94 -1.67
CA LYS A 108 -3.06 11.38 -1.96
C LYS A 108 -2.17 12.11 -0.94
N PRO A 109 -1.54 13.23 -1.37
CA PRO A 109 -1.54 13.84 -2.71
C PRO A 109 -0.52 13.20 -3.67
N PHE A 110 -0.84 13.19 -4.95
CA PHE A 110 0.03 12.68 -6.04
C PHE A 110 0.79 13.81 -6.74
N GLY A 111 1.28 14.77 -5.95
CA GLY A 111 1.86 16.01 -6.40
C GLY A 111 0.97 17.23 -6.05
N THR A 112 1.57 18.41 -6.01
CA THR A 112 0.90 19.69 -5.73
C THR A 112 0.79 20.59 -6.95
N SER A 113 1.43 20.19 -8.05
CA SER A 113 1.39 20.83 -9.36
C SER A 113 1.56 19.77 -10.46
N LEU A 114 1.31 20.14 -11.72
CA LEU A 114 1.54 19.25 -12.85
C LEU A 114 2.98 18.72 -12.87
N ALA A 115 3.97 19.60 -12.73
CA ALA A 115 5.37 19.22 -12.74
C ALA A 115 5.75 18.24 -11.62
N THR A 116 5.20 18.41 -10.40
CA THR A 116 5.48 17.50 -9.30
C THR A 116 4.75 16.16 -9.46
N ALA A 117 3.58 16.16 -10.10
CA ALA A 117 2.84 14.93 -10.41
C ALA A 117 3.55 14.12 -11.52
N GLU A 118 4.00 14.79 -12.59
CA GLU A 118 4.79 14.16 -13.64
C GLU A 118 6.07 13.55 -13.09
N LYS A 119 6.84 14.32 -12.30
CA LYS A 119 8.05 13.83 -11.65
C LYS A 119 7.79 12.57 -10.80
N LEU A 120 6.74 12.59 -9.98
CA LEU A 120 6.37 11.43 -9.17
C LEU A 120 6.02 10.22 -10.04
N ASN A 121 5.26 10.43 -11.12
CA ASN A 121 4.92 9.34 -12.04
C ASN A 121 6.16 8.74 -12.70
N ASP A 122 7.12 9.57 -13.12
CA ASP A 122 8.40 9.10 -13.70
C ASP A 122 9.21 8.28 -12.69
N GLU A 123 9.28 8.75 -11.43
CA GLU A 123 9.96 8.04 -10.34
C GLU A 123 9.32 6.66 -10.04
N LEU A 124 7.99 6.58 -10.04
CA LEU A 124 7.28 5.33 -9.82
C LEU A 124 7.40 4.39 -11.03
N ALA A 125 7.30 4.92 -12.25
CA ALA A 125 7.42 4.17 -13.50
C ALA A 125 8.83 3.56 -13.70
N ALA A 126 9.85 4.12 -13.05
CA ALA A 126 11.19 3.54 -13.05
C ALA A 126 11.27 2.20 -12.29
N ALA A 127 10.33 1.92 -11.38
CA ALA A 127 10.32 0.71 -10.54
C ALA A 127 9.14 -0.22 -10.83
N PHE A 128 7.97 0.32 -11.18
CA PHE A 128 6.71 -0.41 -11.37
C PHE A 128 6.08 -0.07 -12.71
N ASN A 129 5.42 -1.02 -13.35
CA ASN A 129 4.56 -0.74 -14.50
C ASN A 129 3.26 -0.07 -14.07
N GLU A 130 2.57 0.65 -14.96
CA GLU A 130 1.34 1.38 -14.61
C GLU A 130 0.21 0.47 -14.11
N ASP A 131 0.11 -0.75 -14.61
CA ASP A 131 -0.85 -1.77 -14.17
C ASP A 131 -0.57 -2.33 -12.77
N GLN A 132 0.62 -2.05 -12.24
CA GLN A 132 1.03 -2.41 -10.87
C GLN A 132 0.78 -1.27 -9.87
N ILE A 133 0.49 -0.03 -10.32
CA ILE A 133 0.35 1.15 -9.46
C ILE A 133 -1.12 1.46 -9.19
N TYR A 134 -1.50 1.45 -7.92
CA TYR A 134 -2.85 1.74 -7.44
C TYR A 134 -2.86 3.05 -6.67
N ARG A 135 -3.49 4.08 -7.23
CA ARG A 135 -3.64 5.41 -6.61
C ARG A 135 -4.98 5.47 -5.88
N ILE A 136 -4.96 5.54 -4.55
CA ILE A 136 -6.18 5.61 -3.74
C ILE A 136 -6.74 7.02 -3.75
N ASP A 137 -7.98 7.16 -4.25
CA ASP A 137 -8.82 8.32 -4.01
C ASP A 137 -10.02 7.93 -3.16
N HIS A 138 -9.95 8.20 -1.85
CA HIS A 138 -11.00 7.85 -0.92
C HIS A 138 -12.34 8.56 -1.20
N TYR A 139 -12.35 9.67 -1.95
CA TYR A 139 -13.60 10.32 -2.36
C TYR A 139 -14.40 9.46 -3.32
N LEU A 140 -13.74 8.73 -4.21
CA LEU A 140 -14.41 7.80 -5.15
C LEU A 140 -15.03 6.59 -4.42
N GLY A 141 -14.56 6.28 -3.23
CA GLY A 141 -15.11 5.21 -2.38
C GLY A 141 -16.29 5.65 -1.50
N LYS A 142 -16.62 6.95 -1.44
CA LYS A 142 -17.75 7.42 -0.63
C LYS A 142 -19.08 7.04 -1.28
N GLU A 143 -20.00 6.52 -0.47
CA GLU A 143 -21.33 6.10 -0.91
C GLU A 143 -22.06 7.19 -1.70
N MET A 144 -22.01 8.44 -1.24
CA MET A 144 -22.62 9.57 -1.93
C MET A 144 -22.07 9.75 -3.36
N VAL A 145 -20.75 9.61 -3.55
CA VAL A 145 -20.13 9.74 -4.89
C VAL A 145 -20.48 8.56 -5.77
N GLN A 146 -20.50 7.35 -5.22
CA GLN A 146 -20.94 6.15 -5.95
C GLN A 146 -22.41 6.24 -6.36
N ASN A 147 -23.26 6.79 -5.50
CA ASN A 147 -24.65 7.05 -5.82
C ASN A 147 -24.81 8.06 -6.97
N ILE A 148 -23.97 9.11 -7.03
CA ILE A 148 -23.94 10.04 -8.17
C ILE A 148 -23.58 9.30 -9.46
N PHE A 149 -22.57 8.42 -9.42
CA PHE A 149 -22.23 7.60 -10.59
C PHE A 149 -23.37 6.66 -11.00
N ALA A 150 -24.02 6.00 -10.02
CA ALA A 150 -25.16 5.13 -10.31
C ALA A 150 -26.33 5.91 -10.94
N VAL A 151 -26.67 7.07 -10.38
CA VAL A 151 -27.73 7.93 -10.95
C VAL A 151 -27.34 8.40 -12.34
N ARG A 152 -26.10 8.84 -12.56
CA ARG A 152 -25.63 9.40 -13.84
C ARG A 152 -25.51 8.35 -14.95
N PHE A 153 -25.00 7.16 -14.65
CA PHE A 153 -24.59 6.18 -15.65
C PHE A 153 -25.49 4.94 -15.72
N ALA A 154 -26.26 4.63 -14.67
CA ALA A 154 -27.19 3.51 -14.68
C ALA A 154 -28.64 3.90 -15.04
N ASN A 155 -28.92 5.19 -15.23
CA ASN A 155 -30.24 5.70 -15.60
C ASN A 155 -30.24 6.34 -16.99
N ILE A 156 -30.92 5.73 -17.92
CA ILE A 156 -31.09 6.22 -19.30
C ILE A 156 -31.70 7.64 -19.33
N ILE A 157 -32.57 7.99 -18.35
CA ILE A 157 -33.24 9.30 -18.30
C ILE A 157 -32.21 10.43 -18.13
N PHE A 158 -31.17 10.21 -17.34
CA PHE A 158 -30.13 11.22 -17.06
C PHE A 158 -29.02 11.24 -18.09
N GLU A 159 -28.83 10.19 -18.87
CA GLU A 159 -27.77 10.09 -19.86
C GLU A 159 -27.83 11.23 -20.90
N HIS A 160 -29.06 11.60 -21.35
CA HIS A 160 -29.26 12.64 -22.36
C HIS A 160 -29.16 14.07 -21.81
N VAL A 161 -29.46 14.29 -20.53
CA VAL A 161 -29.56 15.65 -19.97
C VAL A 161 -28.38 15.99 -19.06
N TRP A 162 -27.65 15.00 -18.56
CA TRP A 162 -26.51 15.20 -17.68
C TRP A 162 -25.19 14.96 -18.42
N ASN A 163 -24.90 15.79 -19.35
CA ASN A 163 -23.68 15.81 -20.14
C ASN A 163 -23.17 17.25 -20.32
N ARG A 164 -22.02 17.43 -20.98
CA ARG A 164 -21.37 18.74 -21.12
C ARG A 164 -22.10 19.72 -22.04
N ASP A 165 -23.12 19.28 -22.77
CA ASP A 165 -23.85 20.07 -23.75
C ASP A 165 -25.08 20.76 -23.13
N TYR A 166 -25.36 20.51 -21.83
CA TYR A 166 -26.45 21.11 -21.04
C TYR A 166 -25.93 21.68 -19.74
#